data_82cc56be835128ecd8d64f31c8a70662
#
_entry.id   82cc56be835128ecd8d64f31c8a70662
#
_cell.length_a   1.000
_cell.length_b   1.000
_cell.length_c   1.000
_cell.angle_alpha   90.00
_cell.angle_beta   90.00
_cell.angle_gamma   90.00
#
_symmetry.space_group_name_H-M   'P 1'
#
loop_
_entity.id
_entity.type
_entity.pdbx_description
1 polymer ?
#
loop_
_entity_poly.entity_id
_entity_poly.type
_entity_poly.pdbx_seq_one_letter_code
_entity_poly.pdbx_strand_id
1 'polypeptide(L)'
;VRPPSYHHRLETVDLTQIEAPDLGFVDGSFIAVMSTDEYRATRLAESVGNMAIWTQTREIPADKPLPDYLVAHEASAFPILDNVPQDVPPRSLTTAINAVYSRPYLMHGSLGPSAAAAQLADGILTVWSPSQGIELIRHTLAQLLAMDAKTIRVIYVQGAGCYGHNGADDATVDAALCARAAPGRPVLLKWSRADEHQWEPYGPAMRVGMGANLSDSGNVDLWTHDVWSFSHVGRPAPGRSGMDVVAAWHIDDGFQPNEPTPRLGSESGIHRNALPIYEFPDQQIVKRFVTDSPLRTSALRSLGAQCNVFAIESFMDELALAVDTDPLTFRMRHLRDTRAIAVLERVVELAGGVSDSRGLGLAQYKNRQCYAAVVAEVVVDTTTAEVRVSHLWIAADAGRVVDRDGLINQLEGGAIQALSWCLKEAVAFNRDGVTSRDWETYPILRFNEIPIVETDIIDHPELESLGAGEATQGPTSGALANAIHSVTGVRVRHLPFTPERLREAAAD
;
A
#
# COMPACT_ATOMS: atom_id res chain seq x y z
N VAL A 1 5.46 -20.79 14.85
CA VAL A 1 4.35 -21.54 14.22
C VAL A 1 3.11 -20.69 14.26
N ARG A 2 2.39 -20.59 13.12
CA ARG A 2 1.24 -19.68 12.99
C ARG A 2 -0.05 -20.43 12.69
N PRO A 3 -1.20 -19.92 13.14
CA PRO A 3 -2.50 -20.46 12.78
C PRO A 3 -2.84 -20.20 11.29
N PRO A 4 -3.91 -20.80 10.76
CA PRO A 4 -4.34 -20.57 9.38
C PRO A 4 -4.76 -19.11 9.08
N SER A 5 -5.32 -18.40 10.08
CA SER A 5 -5.65 -16.96 9.97
C SER A 5 -5.68 -16.28 11.35
N TYR A 6 -5.86 -14.95 11.39
CA TYR A 6 -6.01 -14.16 12.62
C TYR A 6 -7.10 -14.67 13.56
N HIS A 7 -8.12 -15.31 12.99
CA HIS A 7 -9.32 -15.78 13.71
C HIS A 7 -9.27 -17.23 14.12
N HIS A 8 -8.08 -17.83 14.17
CA HIS A 8 -7.89 -19.16 14.73
C HIS A 8 -7.25 -19.07 16.12
N ARG A 9 -7.64 -20.00 16.99
CA ARG A 9 -7.06 -20.18 18.32
C ARG A 9 -6.53 -21.59 18.45
N LEU A 10 -5.41 -21.74 19.15
CA LEU A 10 -4.82 -23.04 19.43
C LEU A 10 -5.73 -23.83 20.36
N GLU A 11 -6.07 -25.03 19.97
CA GLU A 11 -6.78 -26.00 20.79
C GLU A 11 -5.78 -26.90 21.52
N THR A 12 -4.83 -27.48 20.77
CA THR A 12 -3.76 -28.30 21.33
C THR A 12 -2.56 -28.38 20.40
N VAL A 13 -1.38 -28.61 20.99
CA VAL A 13 -0.14 -28.90 20.26
C VAL A 13 0.76 -29.82 21.12
N ASP A 14 1.48 -30.72 20.46
CA ASP A 14 2.47 -31.58 21.11
C ASP A 14 3.89 -31.04 20.85
N LEU A 15 4.60 -30.68 21.94
CA LEU A 15 5.99 -30.24 21.92
C LEU A 15 6.97 -31.32 22.46
N THR A 16 6.51 -32.52 22.75
CA THR A 16 7.34 -33.59 23.37
C THR A 16 8.51 -34.02 22.49
N GLN A 17 8.45 -33.77 21.17
CA GLN A 17 9.56 -34.06 20.25
C GLN A 17 10.72 -33.03 20.33
N ILE A 18 10.54 -31.92 21.08
CA ILE A 18 11.57 -30.88 21.20
C ILE A 18 12.43 -31.21 22.42
N GLU A 19 13.64 -31.68 22.16
CA GLU A 19 14.60 -32.08 23.21
C GLU A 19 15.75 -31.07 23.29
N ALA A 20 16.32 -30.90 24.49
CA ALA A 20 17.49 -30.05 24.66
C ALA A 20 18.63 -30.44 23.68
N PRO A 21 19.38 -29.48 23.12
CA PRO A 21 19.44 -28.06 23.49
C PRO A 21 18.39 -27.15 22.82
N ASP A 22 17.50 -27.72 22.00
CA ASP A 22 16.40 -26.98 21.37
C ASP A 22 15.36 -26.58 22.43
N LEU A 23 14.59 -25.54 22.14
CA LEU A 23 13.52 -25.01 22.99
C LEU A 23 12.24 -24.88 22.22
N GLY A 24 11.14 -25.29 22.82
CA GLY A 24 9.79 -25.01 22.36
C GLY A 24 8.95 -24.44 23.50
N PHE A 25 8.10 -23.48 23.20
CA PHE A 25 7.15 -22.97 24.18
C PHE A 25 5.83 -22.55 23.52
N VAL A 26 4.81 -22.53 24.35
CA VAL A 26 3.46 -22.04 24.00
C VAL A 26 3.09 -20.96 25.01
N ASP A 27 2.50 -19.87 24.52
CA ASP A 27 1.92 -18.80 25.30
C ASP A 27 0.57 -18.47 24.64
N GLY A 28 -0.53 -18.98 25.18
CA GLY A 28 -1.84 -18.93 24.52
C GLY A 28 -1.85 -19.65 23.18
N SER A 29 -2.05 -18.93 22.10
CA SER A 29 -1.96 -19.42 20.71
C SER A 29 -0.64 -19.06 20.02
N PHE A 30 0.29 -18.44 20.72
CA PHE A 30 1.63 -18.17 20.22
C PHE A 30 2.53 -19.39 20.47
N ILE A 31 3.06 -19.96 19.41
CA ILE A 31 3.96 -21.12 19.46
C ILE A 31 5.30 -20.73 18.85
N ALA A 32 6.39 -20.98 19.56
CA ALA A 32 7.73 -20.82 19.02
C ALA A 32 8.61 -22.05 19.29
N VAL A 33 9.51 -22.33 18.35
CA VAL A 33 10.56 -23.32 18.49
C VAL A 33 11.90 -22.68 18.14
N MET A 34 12.95 -23.02 18.86
CA MET A 34 14.28 -22.43 18.71
C MET A 34 15.33 -23.56 18.69
N SER A 35 16.32 -23.42 17.82
CA SER A 35 17.48 -24.28 17.72
C SER A 35 18.72 -23.46 17.44
N THR A 36 19.90 -24.01 17.74
CA THR A 36 21.18 -23.43 17.33
C THR A 36 21.50 -23.66 15.84
N ASP A 37 20.70 -24.49 15.17
CA ASP A 37 20.76 -24.76 13.73
C ASP A 37 19.51 -24.24 13.03
N GLU A 38 19.67 -23.37 12.02
CA GLU A 38 18.56 -22.71 11.31
C GLU A 38 17.67 -23.73 10.57
N TYR A 39 18.27 -24.70 9.91
CA TYR A 39 17.51 -25.72 9.19
C TYR A 39 16.68 -26.59 10.17
N ARG A 40 17.30 -26.98 11.30
CA ARG A 40 16.61 -27.72 12.34
C ARG A 40 15.45 -26.93 12.95
N ALA A 41 15.65 -25.65 13.24
CA ALA A 41 14.57 -24.79 13.73
C ALA A 41 13.38 -24.74 12.74
N THR A 42 13.66 -24.62 11.44
CA THR A 42 12.63 -24.64 10.37
C THR A 42 11.88 -25.97 10.34
N ARG A 43 12.60 -27.11 10.37
CA ARG A 43 11.98 -28.44 10.36
C ARG A 43 11.15 -28.72 11.61
N LEU A 44 11.60 -28.26 12.77
CA LEU A 44 10.82 -28.34 14.02
C LEU A 44 9.55 -27.51 13.94
N ALA A 45 9.63 -26.29 13.41
CA ALA A 45 8.46 -25.43 13.24
C ALA A 45 7.42 -26.06 12.30
N GLU A 46 7.85 -26.65 11.18
CA GLU A 46 6.97 -27.38 10.26
C GLU A 46 6.32 -28.58 10.95
N SER A 47 7.11 -29.39 11.67
CA SER A 47 6.61 -30.55 12.38
C SER A 47 5.58 -30.18 13.45
N VAL A 48 5.88 -29.18 14.27
CA VAL A 48 4.97 -28.66 15.30
C VAL A 48 3.71 -28.07 14.67
N GLY A 49 3.87 -27.34 13.56
CA GLY A 49 2.74 -26.77 12.82
C GLY A 49 1.76 -27.81 12.29
N ASN A 50 2.28 -28.95 11.82
CA ASN A 50 1.45 -30.08 11.35
C ASN A 50 0.70 -30.80 12.47
N MET A 51 1.16 -30.69 13.72
CA MET A 51 0.51 -31.30 14.89
C MET A 51 -0.41 -30.34 15.64
N ALA A 52 -0.27 -29.05 15.40
CA ALA A 52 -1.11 -28.03 16.02
C ALA A 52 -2.56 -28.13 15.52
N ILE A 53 -3.50 -28.25 16.44
CA ILE A 53 -4.94 -28.23 16.15
C ILE A 53 -5.47 -26.84 16.47
N TRP A 54 -6.16 -26.28 15.49
CA TRP A 54 -6.67 -24.92 15.56
C TRP A 54 -8.19 -24.89 15.43
N THR A 55 -8.85 -24.03 16.19
CA THR A 55 -10.29 -23.77 16.09
C THR A 55 -10.52 -22.39 15.50
N GLN A 56 -11.29 -22.31 14.42
CA GLN A 56 -11.70 -21.04 13.82
C GLN A 56 -12.79 -20.39 14.67
N THR A 57 -12.56 -19.15 15.09
CA THR A 57 -13.50 -18.37 15.91
C THR A 57 -14.41 -17.45 15.11
N ARG A 58 -13.97 -17.07 13.91
CA ARG A 58 -14.71 -16.20 12.97
C ARG A 58 -14.22 -16.46 11.55
N GLU A 59 -15.14 -16.45 10.56
CA GLU A 59 -14.79 -16.44 9.14
C GLU A 59 -14.38 -15.04 8.68
N ILE A 60 -13.50 -14.98 7.67
CA ILE A 60 -13.20 -13.74 6.97
C ILE A 60 -14.31 -13.46 5.96
N PRO A 61 -14.92 -12.26 5.92
CA PRO A 61 -15.91 -11.91 4.90
C PRO A 61 -15.27 -11.92 3.50
N ALA A 62 -15.69 -12.85 2.65
CA ALA A 62 -15.14 -13.04 1.30
C ALA A 62 -16.22 -13.31 0.24
N ASP A 63 -17.48 -12.98 0.54
CA ASP A 63 -18.66 -13.28 -0.29
C ASP A 63 -18.99 -12.18 -1.31
N LYS A 64 -18.30 -11.03 -1.26
CA LYS A 64 -18.50 -9.92 -2.19
C LYS A 64 -17.18 -9.40 -2.74
N PRO A 65 -17.15 -8.91 -3.99
CA PRO A 65 -16.02 -8.12 -4.47
C PRO A 65 -15.71 -6.93 -3.55
N LEU A 66 -14.43 -6.62 -3.35
CA LEU A 66 -14.01 -5.57 -2.40
C LEU A 66 -14.61 -4.18 -2.69
N PRO A 67 -14.76 -3.73 -3.95
CA PRO A 67 -15.42 -2.45 -4.22
C PRO A 67 -16.87 -2.41 -3.76
N ASP A 68 -17.60 -3.53 -3.87
CA ASP A 68 -19.00 -3.64 -3.41
C ASP A 68 -19.07 -3.80 -1.90
N TYR A 69 -18.11 -4.51 -1.30
CA TYR A 69 -17.98 -4.62 0.14
C TYR A 69 -17.82 -3.24 0.79
N LEU A 70 -16.94 -2.39 0.24
CA LEU A 70 -16.67 -1.05 0.76
C LEU A 70 -17.90 -0.15 0.80
N VAL A 71 -18.81 -0.24 -0.18
CA VAL A 71 -20.01 0.60 -0.22
C VAL A 71 -21.22 -0.02 0.49
N ALA A 72 -21.18 -1.33 0.72
CA ALA A 72 -22.23 -2.03 1.46
C ALA A 72 -22.13 -1.82 2.99
N HIS A 73 -20.99 -1.35 3.49
CA HIS A 73 -20.75 -1.10 4.91
C HIS A 73 -20.90 0.37 5.25
N GLU A 74 -21.32 0.62 6.48
CA GLU A 74 -21.41 1.98 6.99
C GLU A 74 -20.05 2.67 6.96
N ALA A 75 -20.01 3.88 6.43
CA ALA A 75 -18.80 4.68 6.30
C ALA A 75 -18.98 6.07 6.94
N SER A 76 -18.05 6.47 7.78
CA SER A 76 -17.98 7.86 8.22
C SER A 76 -17.53 8.75 7.08
N ALA A 77 -18.31 9.78 6.76
CA ALA A 77 -18.07 10.65 5.61
C ALA A 77 -17.54 12.02 6.06
N PHE A 78 -16.42 12.44 5.49
CA PHE A 78 -15.75 13.70 5.80
C PHE A 78 -15.42 14.43 4.50
N PRO A 79 -16.13 15.54 4.18
CA PRO A 79 -15.69 16.45 3.11
C PRO A 79 -14.27 16.96 3.38
N ILE A 80 -13.48 17.12 2.32
CA ILE A 80 -12.10 17.60 2.40
C ILE A 80 -12.08 19.07 1.99
N LEU A 81 -11.56 19.93 2.86
CA LEU A 81 -11.28 21.33 2.57
C LEU A 81 -9.79 21.59 2.84
N ASP A 82 -9.09 22.12 1.86
CA ASP A 82 -7.65 22.39 1.94
C ASP A 82 -6.83 21.16 2.46
N ASN A 83 -7.12 19.99 1.89
CA ASN A 83 -6.56 18.69 2.31
C ASN A 83 -6.87 18.25 3.76
N VAL A 84 -7.80 18.91 4.46
CA VAL A 84 -8.20 18.58 5.82
C VAL A 84 -9.64 18.06 5.84
N PRO A 85 -9.89 16.85 6.38
CA PRO A 85 -11.24 16.34 6.58
C PRO A 85 -12.04 17.19 7.55
N GLN A 86 -13.29 17.52 7.18
CA GLN A 86 -14.22 18.31 7.97
C GLN A 86 -15.31 17.42 8.56
N ASP A 87 -15.65 17.63 9.82
CA ASP A 87 -16.75 16.92 10.51
C ASP A 87 -18.10 17.60 10.24
N VAL A 88 -18.50 17.59 8.98
CA VAL A 88 -19.79 18.10 8.49
C VAL A 88 -20.34 17.15 7.43
N PRO A 89 -21.66 17.13 7.19
CA PRO A 89 -22.21 16.29 6.13
C PRO A 89 -21.77 16.80 4.73
N PRO A 90 -21.48 15.88 3.78
CA PRO A 90 -21.20 16.25 2.39
C PRO A 90 -22.47 16.86 1.74
N ARG A 91 -22.25 17.74 0.75
CA ARG A 91 -23.34 18.27 -0.10
C ARG A 91 -23.92 17.13 -0.95
N SER A 92 -25.21 17.19 -1.22
CA SER A 92 -25.85 16.30 -2.20
C SER A 92 -25.69 16.94 -3.60
N LEU A 93 -24.84 16.37 -4.42
CA LEU A 93 -24.52 16.85 -5.77
C LEU A 93 -24.88 15.78 -6.80
N THR A 94 -25.31 16.24 -7.98
CA THR A 94 -25.58 15.36 -9.14
C THR A 94 -24.65 15.73 -10.27
N THR A 95 -24.01 14.73 -10.86
CA THR A 95 -23.07 14.87 -11.97
C THR A 95 -23.56 14.09 -13.18
N ALA A 96 -23.33 14.66 -14.37
CA ALA A 96 -23.75 14.09 -15.64
C ALA A 96 -22.84 12.95 -16.10
N ILE A 97 -21.53 13.08 -15.86
CA ILE A 97 -20.52 12.08 -16.21
C ILE A 97 -20.03 11.47 -14.92
N ASN A 98 -20.03 10.13 -14.83
CA ASN A 98 -19.64 9.41 -13.62
C ASN A 98 -18.77 8.20 -13.98
N ALA A 99 -17.80 7.90 -13.11
CA ALA A 99 -16.94 6.73 -13.22
C ALA A 99 -16.59 6.18 -11.83
N VAL A 100 -16.27 4.88 -11.78
CA VAL A 100 -15.85 4.21 -10.55
C VAL A 100 -14.53 3.49 -10.79
N TYR A 101 -13.56 3.75 -9.91
CA TYR A 101 -12.23 3.15 -9.95
C TYR A 101 -11.97 2.37 -8.68
N SER A 102 -11.11 1.34 -8.74
CA SER A 102 -10.74 0.60 -7.53
C SER A 102 -9.35 -0.03 -7.61
N ARG A 103 -8.79 -0.28 -6.43
CA ARG A 103 -7.63 -1.16 -6.25
C ARG A 103 -7.91 -2.21 -5.17
N PRO A 104 -7.32 -3.42 -5.27
CA PRO A 104 -7.42 -4.46 -4.25
C PRO A 104 -6.54 -4.16 -3.03
N TYR A 105 -6.50 -5.08 -2.06
CA TYR A 105 -5.41 -5.13 -1.09
C TYR A 105 -4.09 -5.43 -1.79
N LEU A 106 -3.02 -4.76 -1.36
CA LEU A 106 -1.67 -4.91 -1.89
C LEU A 106 -0.69 -5.26 -0.78
N MET A 107 0.28 -6.11 -1.09
CA MET A 107 1.42 -6.39 -0.21
C MET A 107 2.50 -5.33 -0.32
N HIS A 108 3.36 -5.25 0.70
CA HIS A 108 4.59 -4.49 0.62
C HIS A 108 5.60 -5.16 -0.32
N GLY A 109 5.54 -6.50 -0.42
CA GLY A 109 6.30 -7.25 -1.38
C GLY A 109 7.82 -7.19 -1.17
N SER A 110 8.28 -7.06 0.07
CA SER A 110 9.71 -7.07 0.39
C SER A 110 10.36 -8.38 -0.07
N LEU A 111 11.49 -8.28 -0.82
CA LEU A 111 12.16 -9.47 -1.36
C LEU A 111 12.69 -10.41 -0.29
N GLY A 112 13.26 -9.88 0.81
CA GLY A 112 13.58 -10.65 2.00
C GLY A 112 12.41 -10.63 2.97
N PRO A 113 11.99 -11.79 3.53
CA PRO A 113 10.98 -11.81 4.59
C PRO A 113 11.43 -11.03 5.82
N SER A 114 10.45 -10.54 6.60
CA SER A 114 10.70 -9.82 7.85
C SER A 114 11.50 -10.64 8.83
N ALA A 115 12.49 -10.02 9.47
CA ALA A 115 13.37 -10.64 10.43
C ALA A 115 13.76 -9.64 11.53
N ALA A 116 14.06 -10.16 12.72
CA ALA A 116 14.61 -9.38 13.83
C ALA A 116 15.49 -10.25 14.70
N ALA A 117 16.46 -9.64 15.39
CA ALA A 117 17.23 -10.31 16.43
C ALA A 117 16.89 -9.69 17.79
N ALA A 118 16.92 -10.52 18.86
CA ALA A 118 16.66 -10.05 20.21
C ALA A 118 17.50 -10.80 21.23
N GLN A 119 17.86 -10.14 22.34
CA GLN A 119 18.50 -10.76 23.48
C GLN A 119 18.02 -10.10 24.78
N LEU A 120 17.61 -10.92 25.74
CA LEU A 120 17.33 -10.49 27.10
C LEU A 120 18.50 -10.95 27.99
N ALA A 121 19.33 -10.00 28.45
CA ALA A 121 20.47 -10.27 29.31
C ALA A 121 20.57 -9.19 30.40
N ASP A 122 20.88 -9.58 31.62
CA ASP A 122 21.08 -8.68 32.78
C ASP A 122 19.90 -7.70 32.98
N GLY A 123 18.68 -8.15 32.69
CA GLY A 123 17.46 -7.35 32.80
C GLY A 123 17.25 -6.32 31.67
N ILE A 124 18.10 -6.31 30.64
CA ILE A 124 18.02 -5.43 29.48
C ILE A 124 17.61 -6.25 28.27
N LEU A 125 16.52 -5.84 27.60
CA LEU A 125 16.11 -6.38 26.30
C LEU A 125 16.72 -5.50 25.20
N THR A 126 17.59 -6.09 24.39
CA THR A 126 18.11 -5.45 23.18
C THR A 126 17.51 -6.12 21.95
N VAL A 127 16.95 -5.33 21.03
CA VAL A 127 16.31 -5.81 19.80
C VAL A 127 16.90 -5.08 18.60
N TRP A 128 17.28 -5.81 17.56
CA TRP A 128 17.71 -5.27 16.26
C TRP A 128 16.60 -5.49 15.24
N SER A 129 16.10 -4.42 14.64
CA SER A 129 14.90 -4.42 13.81
C SER A 129 15.02 -3.50 12.60
N PRO A 130 14.51 -3.89 11.43
CA PRO A 130 14.39 -3.01 10.26
C PRO A 130 13.11 -2.15 10.28
N SER A 131 12.36 -2.12 11.39
CA SER A 131 11.13 -1.32 11.50
C SER A 131 11.40 0.17 11.28
N GLN A 132 10.50 0.84 10.57
CA GLN A 132 10.50 2.31 10.47
C GLN A 132 10.01 3.01 11.75
N GLY A 133 9.44 2.25 12.70
CA GLY A 133 8.81 2.76 13.92
C GLY A 133 9.59 2.37 15.20
N ILE A 134 10.91 2.49 15.23
CA ILE A 134 11.79 2.04 16.33
C ILE A 134 11.31 2.50 17.71
N GLU A 135 10.96 3.77 17.85
CA GLU A 135 10.51 4.31 19.13
C GLU A 135 9.12 3.80 19.52
N LEU A 136 8.22 3.68 18.54
CA LEU A 136 6.88 3.12 18.75
C LEU A 136 6.96 1.67 19.21
N ILE A 137 7.79 0.85 18.55
CA ILE A 137 7.94 -0.56 18.90
C ILE A 137 8.61 -0.75 20.26
N ARG A 138 9.52 0.14 20.67
CA ARG A 138 10.11 0.13 22.01
C ARG A 138 9.03 0.26 23.10
N HIS A 139 8.10 1.21 22.94
CA HIS A 139 6.99 1.40 23.87
C HIS A 139 5.98 0.25 23.79
N THR A 140 5.74 -0.32 22.61
CA THR A 140 4.89 -1.49 22.42
C THR A 140 5.46 -2.69 23.19
N LEU A 141 6.76 -2.95 23.07
CA LEU A 141 7.44 -4.01 23.82
C LEU A 141 7.38 -3.77 25.33
N ALA A 142 7.55 -2.53 25.80
CA ALA A 142 7.44 -2.18 27.21
C ALA A 142 6.06 -2.52 27.77
N GLN A 143 4.99 -2.18 27.05
CA GLN A 143 3.62 -2.48 27.42
C GLN A 143 3.35 -4.00 27.37
N LEU A 144 3.72 -4.68 26.27
CA LEU A 144 3.46 -6.10 26.05
C LEU A 144 4.17 -6.99 27.07
N LEU A 145 5.43 -6.66 27.40
CA LEU A 145 6.28 -7.47 28.26
C LEU A 145 6.22 -7.03 29.74
N ALA A 146 5.44 -5.99 30.06
CA ALA A 146 5.39 -5.34 31.37
C ALA A 146 6.80 -4.96 31.90
N MET A 147 7.65 -4.41 31.02
CA MET A 147 9.01 -3.96 31.32
C MET A 147 9.10 -2.43 31.32
N ASP A 148 10.04 -1.86 32.11
CA ASP A 148 10.36 -0.44 32.00
C ASP A 148 10.99 -0.16 30.61
N ALA A 149 10.42 0.79 29.86
CA ALA A 149 10.93 1.19 28.56
C ALA A 149 12.42 1.60 28.57
N LYS A 150 12.96 2.01 29.73
CA LYS A 150 14.40 2.32 29.91
C LYS A 150 15.29 1.08 29.86
N THR A 151 14.74 -0.09 30.11
CA THR A 151 15.45 -1.38 30.02
C THR A 151 15.31 -2.04 28.66
N ILE A 152 14.67 -1.36 27.70
CA ILE A 152 14.48 -1.85 26.32
C ILE A 152 15.26 -0.96 25.36
N ARG A 153 16.11 -1.57 24.55
CA ARG A 153 16.86 -0.91 23.44
C ARG A 153 16.40 -1.52 22.14
N VAL A 154 15.86 -0.69 21.24
CA VAL A 154 15.56 -1.10 19.87
C VAL A 154 16.51 -0.38 18.93
N ILE A 155 17.32 -1.15 18.22
CA ILE A 155 18.38 -0.66 17.34
C ILE A 155 17.93 -0.88 15.89
N TYR A 156 17.89 0.19 15.11
CA TYR A 156 17.61 0.09 13.69
C TYR A 156 18.73 -0.63 12.95
N VAL A 157 18.34 -1.57 12.10
CA VAL A 157 19.22 -2.24 11.13
C VAL A 157 18.57 -2.21 9.75
N GLN A 158 19.37 -2.23 8.70
CA GLN A 158 18.83 -2.31 7.35
C GLN A 158 18.16 -3.66 7.09
N GLY A 159 17.04 -3.63 6.38
CA GLY A 159 16.30 -4.78 5.90
C GLY A 159 16.14 -4.76 4.38
N ALA A 160 15.37 -5.70 3.86
CA ALA A 160 15.12 -5.85 2.42
C ALA A 160 14.09 -4.85 1.83
N GLY A 161 13.89 -3.73 2.47
CA GLY A 161 12.86 -2.75 2.18
C GLY A 161 11.58 -3.02 2.99
N CYS A 162 10.89 -1.95 3.37
CA CYS A 162 9.63 -2.07 4.12
C CYS A 162 8.46 -1.41 3.42
N TYR A 163 8.68 -0.43 2.57
CA TYR A 163 7.66 0.25 1.76
C TYR A 163 6.41 0.72 2.54
N GLY A 164 6.56 0.99 3.82
CA GLY A 164 5.51 1.36 4.75
C GLY A 164 5.55 0.50 6.02
N HIS A 165 4.42 -0.04 6.44
CA HIS A 165 4.31 -0.89 7.62
C HIS A 165 4.13 -2.35 7.20
N ASN A 166 5.24 -3.02 6.87
CA ASN A 166 5.28 -4.46 6.59
C ASN A 166 5.36 -5.31 7.88
N GLY A 167 5.67 -6.60 7.78
CA GLY A 167 5.79 -7.53 8.90
C GLY A 167 6.96 -7.27 9.88
N ALA A 168 7.79 -6.25 9.65
CA ALA A 168 8.96 -5.99 10.49
C ALA A 168 8.63 -5.70 11.96
N ASP A 169 7.54 -4.97 12.23
CA ASP A 169 7.10 -4.67 13.60
C ASP A 169 6.66 -5.96 14.31
N ASP A 170 5.93 -6.83 13.63
CA ASP A 170 5.49 -8.12 14.14
C ASP A 170 6.65 -9.07 14.38
N ALA A 171 7.57 -9.22 13.42
CA ALA A 171 8.78 -10.05 13.58
C ALA A 171 9.65 -9.57 14.74
N THR A 172 9.67 -8.26 15.00
CA THR A 172 10.37 -7.67 16.15
C THR A 172 9.76 -8.11 17.48
N VAL A 173 8.44 -8.11 17.56
CA VAL A 173 7.71 -8.58 18.76
C VAL A 173 7.90 -10.09 18.96
N ASP A 174 7.78 -10.87 17.90
CA ASP A 174 8.01 -12.31 17.93
C ASP A 174 9.42 -12.65 18.45
N ALA A 175 10.46 -11.94 17.96
CA ALA A 175 11.84 -12.13 18.42
C ALA A 175 12.01 -11.79 19.91
N ALA A 176 11.36 -10.71 20.37
CA ALA A 176 11.40 -10.31 21.77
C ALA A 176 10.72 -11.32 22.70
N LEU A 177 9.60 -11.91 22.30
CA LEU A 177 8.91 -12.99 23.03
C LEU A 177 9.80 -14.24 23.13
N CYS A 178 10.46 -14.61 22.03
CA CYS A 178 11.43 -15.72 22.02
C CYS A 178 12.64 -15.43 22.93
N ALA A 179 13.19 -14.22 22.91
CA ALA A 179 14.30 -13.83 23.79
C ALA A 179 13.91 -13.84 25.28
N ARG A 180 12.65 -13.49 25.61
CA ARG A 180 12.11 -13.63 26.97
C ARG A 180 12.04 -15.09 27.42
N ALA A 181 11.69 -16.00 26.51
CA ALA A 181 11.65 -17.45 26.80
C ALA A 181 13.04 -18.10 26.89
N ALA A 182 14.09 -17.47 26.36
CA ALA A 182 15.47 -17.95 26.37
C ALA A 182 16.46 -16.91 26.93
N PRO A 183 16.35 -16.49 28.21
CA PRO A 183 17.21 -15.46 28.80
C PRO A 183 18.69 -15.77 28.64
N GLY A 184 19.51 -14.74 28.37
CA GLY A 184 20.95 -14.83 28.15
C GLY A 184 21.36 -15.29 26.74
N ARG A 185 20.44 -15.86 25.95
CA ARG A 185 20.74 -16.33 24.59
C ARG A 185 20.32 -15.28 23.55
N PRO A 186 21.14 -14.99 22.53
CA PRO A 186 20.69 -14.22 21.38
C PRO A 186 19.72 -15.08 20.52
N VAL A 187 18.65 -14.49 20.06
CA VAL A 187 17.65 -15.10 19.19
C VAL A 187 17.63 -14.34 17.87
N LEU A 188 17.74 -15.04 16.75
CA LEU A 188 17.42 -14.53 15.41
C LEU A 188 16.11 -15.17 14.96
N LEU A 189 15.12 -14.34 14.70
CA LEU A 189 13.85 -14.76 14.14
C LEU A 189 13.75 -14.29 12.69
N LYS A 190 13.35 -15.17 11.81
CA LYS A 190 13.11 -14.86 10.40
C LYS A 190 11.80 -15.52 9.98
N TRP A 191 10.89 -14.75 9.42
CA TRP A 191 9.67 -15.25 8.82
C TRP A 191 9.97 -16.06 7.55
N SER A 192 9.13 -17.03 7.26
CA SER A 192 9.11 -17.64 5.93
C SER A 192 8.48 -16.70 4.90
N ARG A 193 8.60 -17.05 3.62
CA ARG A 193 7.89 -16.30 2.56
C ARG A 193 6.37 -16.39 2.75
N ALA A 194 5.86 -17.54 3.13
CA ALA A 194 4.46 -17.75 3.40
C ALA A 194 3.97 -16.91 4.61
N ASP A 195 4.78 -16.79 5.66
CA ASP A 195 4.45 -15.91 6.80
C ASP A 195 4.36 -14.46 6.37
N GLU A 196 5.34 -13.95 5.59
CA GLU A 196 5.30 -12.56 5.11
C GLU A 196 4.03 -12.28 4.32
N HIS A 197 3.69 -13.16 3.36
CA HIS A 197 2.52 -12.99 2.51
C HIS A 197 1.19 -13.04 3.28
N GLN A 198 1.10 -13.85 4.33
CA GLN A 198 -0.15 -14.05 5.07
C GLN A 198 -0.35 -13.10 6.24
N TRP A 199 0.75 -12.60 6.84
CA TRP A 199 0.70 -11.97 8.15
C TRP A 199 1.14 -10.52 8.19
N GLU A 200 1.75 -9.98 7.13
CA GLU A 200 1.99 -8.53 7.08
C GLU A 200 0.66 -7.76 7.06
N PRO A 201 0.59 -6.52 7.56
CA PRO A 201 -0.56 -5.66 7.32
C PRO A 201 -0.54 -5.18 5.87
N TYR A 202 -1.67 -5.27 5.17
CA TYR A 202 -1.75 -4.93 3.75
C TYR A 202 -2.00 -3.46 3.48
N GLY A 203 -1.58 -2.96 2.32
CA GLY A 203 -2.10 -1.73 1.75
C GLY A 203 -3.60 -1.87 1.50
N PRO A 204 -4.45 -0.96 2.03
CA PRO A 204 -5.90 -1.13 1.99
C PRO A 204 -6.48 -1.15 0.59
N ALA A 205 -7.52 -1.96 0.38
CA ALA A 205 -8.38 -1.84 -0.79
C ALA A 205 -9.06 -0.47 -0.81
N MET A 206 -9.29 0.05 -2.01
CA MET A 206 -9.91 1.36 -2.22
C MET A 206 -10.94 1.32 -3.35
N ARG A 207 -11.98 2.13 -3.20
CA ARG A 207 -12.94 2.46 -4.24
C ARG A 207 -13.05 3.97 -4.36
N VAL A 208 -13.02 4.48 -5.58
CA VAL A 208 -13.14 5.90 -5.88
C VAL A 208 -14.30 6.11 -6.83
N GLY A 209 -15.27 6.91 -6.43
CA GLY A 209 -16.35 7.41 -7.28
C GLY A 209 -16.00 8.81 -7.78
N MET A 210 -15.93 8.99 -9.09
CA MET A 210 -15.68 10.26 -9.76
C MET A 210 -16.94 10.77 -10.40
N GLY A 211 -17.13 12.10 -10.42
CA GLY A 211 -18.22 12.73 -11.15
C GLY A 211 -17.85 14.12 -11.65
N ALA A 212 -18.39 14.52 -12.78
CA ALA A 212 -18.20 15.86 -13.32
C ALA A 212 -19.42 16.38 -14.10
N ASN A 213 -19.54 17.72 -14.14
CA ASN A 213 -20.33 18.43 -15.12
C ASN A 213 -19.39 19.29 -15.98
N LEU A 214 -19.68 19.32 -17.26
CA LEU A 214 -18.93 20.14 -18.23
C LEU A 214 -19.79 21.31 -18.67
N SER A 215 -19.17 22.49 -18.87
CA SER A 215 -19.78 23.66 -19.48
C SER A 215 -19.94 23.48 -20.99
N ASP A 216 -20.69 24.38 -21.63
CA ASP A 216 -20.81 24.44 -23.10
C ASP A 216 -19.45 24.67 -23.79
N SER A 217 -18.48 25.26 -23.10
CA SER A 217 -17.10 25.44 -23.58
C SER A 217 -16.19 24.21 -23.38
N GLY A 218 -16.72 23.14 -22.80
CA GLY A 218 -15.99 21.91 -22.54
C GLY A 218 -15.05 21.96 -21.32
N ASN A 219 -15.19 22.96 -20.46
CA ASN A 219 -14.44 23.02 -19.19
C ASN A 219 -15.21 22.32 -18.08
N VAL A 220 -14.51 21.85 -17.05
CA VAL A 220 -15.13 21.26 -15.87
C VAL A 220 -15.72 22.37 -14.99
N ASP A 221 -17.04 22.35 -14.78
CA ASP A 221 -17.75 23.29 -13.90
C ASP A 221 -17.95 22.74 -12.49
N LEU A 222 -18.17 21.42 -12.38
CA LEU A 222 -18.32 20.72 -11.11
C LEU A 222 -17.47 19.44 -11.14
N TRP A 223 -16.74 19.21 -10.05
CA TRP A 223 -15.96 17.98 -9.84
C TRP A 223 -16.35 17.33 -8.52
N THR A 224 -16.57 16.03 -8.53
CA THR A 224 -16.82 15.24 -7.31
C THR A 224 -15.86 14.06 -7.24
N HIS A 225 -15.35 13.78 -6.03
CA HIS A 225 -14.45 12.68 -5.76
C HIS A 225 -14.79 12.07 -4.40
N ASP A 226 -15.42 10.91 -4.41
CA ASP A 226 -15.73 10.14 -3.22
C ASP A 226 -14.77 8.95 -3.10
N VAL A 227 -14.03 8.83 -1.99
CA VAL A 227 -13.08 7.74 -1.79
C VAL A 227 -13.40 6.91 -0.54
N TRP A 228 -13.73 5.64 -0.75
CA TRP A 228 -13.94 4.63 0.29
C TRP A 228 -12.67 3.83 0.51
N SER A 229 -12.31 3.62 1.76
CA SER A 229 -11.22 2.71 2.13
C SER A 229 -11.25 2.38 3.62
N PHE A 230 -10.49 1.37 3.99
CA PHE A 230 -10.17 1.00 5.36
C PHE A 230 -9.04 1.87 5.93
N SER A 231 -8.63 1.58 7.17
CA SER A 231 -7.52 2.31 7.80
C SER A 231 -6.21 2.12 7.05
N HIS A 232 -5.50 3.22 6.78
CA HIS A 232 -4.12 3.22 6.31
C HIS A 232 -3.11 3.36 7.47
N VAL A 233 -3.57 3.19 8.71
CA VAL A 233 -2.74 3.39 9.90
C VAL A 233 -3.05 2.29 10.90
N GLY A 234 -2.23 1.25 10.91
CA GLY A 234 -2.28 0.12 11.85
C GLY A 234 -0.96 -0.11 12.56
N ARG A 235 -0.03 0.86 12.52
CA ARG A 235 1.23 0.74 13.26
C ARG A 235 0.98 0.85 14.75
N PRO A 236 1.60 -0.03 15.58
CA PRO A 236 1.45 0.02 17.01
C PRO A 236 1.88 1.39 17.56
N ALA A 237 1.14 1.89 18.55
CA ALA A 237 1.39 3.17 19.18
C ALA A 237 1.11 3.09 20.67
N PRO A 238 1.90 3.78 21.52
CA PRO A 238 1.72 3.75 22.97
C PRO A 238 0.41 4.41 23.40
N GLY A 239 -0.07 4.02 24.61
CA GLY A 239 -1.22 4.66 25.26
C GLY A 239 -2.58 4.22 24.73
N ARG A 240 -2.65 3.18 23.89
CA ARG A 240 -3.91 2.57 23.44
C ARG A 240 -4.27 1.36 24.31
N SER A 241 -5.57 1.07 24.39
CA SER A 241 -6.09 -0.10 25.12
C SER A 241 -5.83 -1.41 24.38
N GLY A 242 -5.76 -1.37 23.05
CA GLY A 242 -5.40 -2.50 22.19
C GLY A 242 -3.97 -2.40 21.67
N MET A 243 -3.57 -3.40 20.88
CA MET A 243 -2.23 -3.46 20.30
C MET A 243 -2.29 -4.02 18.86
N ASP A 244 -1.62 -3.36 17.92
CA ASP A 244 -1.69 -3.68 16.48
C ASP A 244 -0.48 -4.53 16.03
N VAL A 245 -0.12 -5.55 16.82
CA VAL A 245 0.82 -6.61 16.46
C VAL A 245 0.18 -7.97 16.72
N VAL A 246 0.32 -8.88 15.77
CA VAL A 246 -0.43 -10.15 15.76
C VAL A 246 -0.12 -11.04 16.98
N ALA A 247 1.15 -11.11 17.40
CA ALA A 247 1.51 -11.91 18.57
C ALA A 247 0.74 -11.49 19.82
N ALA A 248 0.50 -10.17 19.99
CA ALA A 248 -0.24 -9.66 21.14
C ALA A 248 -1.70 -10.16 21.20
N TRP A 249 -2.28 -10.55 20.06
CA TRP A 249 -3.65 -11.09 19.99
C TRP A 249 -3.74 -12.56 20.35
N HIS A 250 -2.59 -13.25 20.40
CA HIS A 250 -2.49 -14.71 20.51
C HIS A 250 -1.85 -15.22 21.79
N ILE A 251 -1.15 -14.38 22.56
CA ILE A 251 -0.60 -14.76 23.87
C ILE A 251 -1.69 -14.82 24.94
N ASP A 252 -1.45 -15.56 26.02
CA ASP A 252 -2.25 -15.48 27.23
C ASP A 252 -2.14 -14.07 27.84
N ASP A 253 -3.20 -13.57 28.44
CA ASP A 253 -3.28 -12.17 28.92
C ASP A 253 -2.92 -11.12 27.84
N GLY A 254 -3.19 -11.45 26.58
CA GLY A 254 -2.87 -10.60 25.43
C GLY A 254 -3.82 -9.42 25.23
N PHE A 255 -3.54 -8.64 24.19
CA PHE A 255 -4.31 -7.46 23.83
C PHE A 255 -5.29 -7.75 22.70
N GLN A 256 -6.39 -7.01 22.63
CA GLN A 256 -7.22 -6.99 21.44
C GLN A 256 -6.61 -6.06 20.38
N PRO A 257 -6.95 -6.21 19.11
CA PRO A 257 -6.66 -5.19 18.08
C PRO A 257 -7.24 -3.83 18.50
N ASN A 258 -6.58 -2.74 18.11
CA ASN A 258 -7.18 -1.43 18.29
C ASN A 258 -8.36 -1.24 17.33
N GLU A 259 -9.42 -0.60 17.80
CA GLU A 259 -10.49 -0.15 16.91
C GLU A 259 -9.93 0.86 15.89
N PRO A 260 -10.16 0.63 14.58
CA PRO A 260 -9.73 1.56 13.57
C PRO A 260 -10.44 2.92 13.73
N THR A 261 -9.67 4.00 13.64
CA THR A 261 -10.20 5.37 13.74
C THR A 261 -9.85 6.19 12.50
N PRO A 262 -10.74 7.09 12.04
CA PRO A 262 -10.43 7.96 10.93
C PRO A 262 -9.29 8.93 11.31
N ARG A 263 -8.31 9.07 10.44
CA ARG A 263 -7.28 10.11 10.59
C ARG A 263 -7.78 11.40 9.96
N LEU A 264 -7.90 12.46 10.77
CA LEU A 264 -8.43 13.76 10.34
C LEU A 264 -7.33 14.81 10.09
N GLY A 265 -6.08 14.39 10.11
CA GLY A 265 -4.97 15.27 9.73
C GLY A 265 -4.91 15.52 8.23
N SER A 266 -4.24 16.60 7.85
CA SER A 266 -3.98 16.97 6.46
C SER A 266 -3.28 15.83 5.70
N GLU A 267 -3.70 15.57 4.47
CA GLU A 267 -3.14 14.59 3.53
C GLU A 267 -2.99 13.16 4.08
N SER A 268 -3.77 12.80 5.10
CA SER A 268 -3.58 11.53 5.78
C SER A 268 -4.37 10.37 5.16
N GLY A 269 -3.64 9.27 4.90
CA GLY A 269 -4.21 7.97 4.56
C GLY A 269 -5.08 8.00 3.32
N ILE A 270 -6.37 7.77 3.47
CA ILE A 270 -7.36 7.56 2.42
C ILE A 270 -7.41 8.69 1.40
N HIS A 271 -7.47 9.96 1.89
CA HIS A 271 -7.66 11.12 1.03
C HIS A 271 -6.36 11.76 0.51
N ARG A 272 -5.21 11.10 0.72
CA ARG A 272 -3.95 11.60 0.16
C ARG A 272 -4.05 11.72 -1.35
N ASN A 273 -3.82 12.93 -1.89
CA ASN A 273 -4.01 13.26 -3.30
C ASN A 273 -5.44 13.01 -3.85
N ALA A 274 -6.47 13.01 -3.01
CA ALA A 274 -7.85 13.05 -3.51
C ALA A 274 -8.24 14.46 -4.00
N LEU A 275 -7.62 15.52 -3.44
CA LEU A 275 -7.69 16.85 -4.02
C LEU A 275 -6.84 16.87 -5.29
N PRO A 276 -7.43 17.13 -6.48
CA PRO A 276 -6.68 17.18 -7.72
C PRO A 276 -5.72 18.38 -7.76
N ILE A 277 -4.69 18.29 -8.59
CA ILE A 277 -3.79 19.43 -8.87
C ILE A 277 -4.45 20.45 -9.81
N TYR A 278 -5.54 20.08 -10.45
CA TYR A 278 -6.32 20.88 -11.36
C TYR A 278 -7.26 21.82 -10.61
N GLU A 279 -7.53 22.99 -11.16
CA GLU A 279 -8.45 23.97 -10.60
C GLU A 279 -9.82 23.89 -11.28
N PHE A 280 -10.86 23.73 -10.47
CA PHE A 280 -12.25 23.68 -10.92
C PHE A 280 -13.10 24.73 -10.17
N PRO A 281 -14.12 25.37 -10.83
CA PRO A 281 -14.95 26.38 -10.19
C PRO A 281 -15.70 25.88 -8.95
N ASP A 282 -16.20 24.64 -8.99
CA ASP A 282 -16.83 23.98 -7.87
C ASP A 282 -16.33 22.54 -7.75
N GLN A 283 -16.03 22.13 -6.52
CA GLN A 283 -15.59 20.78 -6.26
C GLN A 283 -16.03 20.28 -4.89
N GLN A 284 -16.22 18.97 -4.79
CA GLN A 284 -16.40 18.29 -3.52
C GLN A 284 -15.60 16.99 -3.50
N ILE A 285 -14.71 16.88 -2.55
CA ILE A 285 -13.95 15.65 -2.27
C ILE A 285 -14.46 15.10 -0.93
N VAL A 286 -14.81 13.81 -0.87
CA VAL A 286 -15.30 13.17 0.35
C VAL A 286 -14.49 11.93 0.67
N LYS A 287 -13.89 11.93 1.85
CA LYS A 287 -13.30 10.74 2.46
C LYS A 287 -14.41 9.93 3.13
N ARG A 288 -14.54 8.65 2.76
CA ARG A 288 -15.47 7.69 3.37
C ARG A 288 -14.67 6.58 4.05
N PHE A 289 -14.66 6.61 5.37
CA PHE A 289 -13.90 5.68 6.19
C PHE A 289 -14.77 4.51 6.61
N VAL A 290 -14.35 3.30 6.21
CA VAL A 290 -14.99 2.03 6.59
C VAL A 290 -14.13 1.36 7.67
N THR A 291 -14.75 1.00 8.79
CA THR A 291 -14.06 0.41 9.95
C THR A 291 -13.83 -1.09 9.80
N ASP A 292 -14.82 -1.83 9.30
CA ASP A 292 -14.78 -3.30 9.23
C ASP A 292 -14.01 -3.78 8.00
N SER A 293 -12.71 -4.00 8.17
CA SER A 293 -11.85 -4.53 7.11
C SER A 293 -11.74 -6.05 7.22
N PRO A 294 -11.98 -6.81 6.13
CA PRO A 294 -11.75 -8.25 6.11
C PRO A 294 -10.35 -8.68 6.52
N LEU A 295 -9.34 -7.91 6.10
CA LEU A 295 -7.94 -8.17 6.39
C LEU A 295 -7.33 -7.01 7.20
N ARG A 296 -6.25 -7.31 7.92
CA ARG A 296 -5.44 -6.31 8.62
C ARG A 296 -4.78 -5.36 7.64
N THR A 297 -4.95 -4.05 7.86
CA THR A 297 -4.45 -3.02 6.94
C THR A 297 -3.55 -2.00 7.62
N SER A 298 -2.59 -1.46 6.87
CA SER A 298 -1.76 -0.34 7.29
C SER A 298 -1.17 0.44 6.11
N ALA A 299 -0.17 1.30 6.41
CA ALA A 299 0.46 2.16 5.43
C ALA A 299 1.29 1.37 4.42
N LEU A 300 0.91 1.44 3.16
CA LEU A 300 1.72 1.04 2.02
C LEU A 300 2.23 2.32 1.33
N ARG A 301 3.39 2.27 0.69
CA ARG A 301 4.01 3.39 -0.05
C ARG A 301 2.98 4.14 -0.89
N SER A 302 2.93 5.46 -0.79
CA SER A 302 1.94 6.39 -1.35
C SER A 302 0.53 6.39 -0.71
N LEU A 303 0.18 5.43 0.15
CA LEU A 303 -1.13 5.33 0.82
C LEU A 303 -2.30 5.44 -0.17
N GLY A 304 -3.19 6.43 -0.01
CA GLY A 304 -4.31 6.68 -0.91
C GLY A 304 -3.93 7.32 -2.24
N ALA A 305 -2.74 7.97 -2.32
CA ALA A 305 -2.36 8.74 -3.50
C ALA A 305 -2.34 7.91 -4.80
N GLN A 306 -1.86 6.67 -4.74
CA GLN A 306 -1.80 5.82 -5.93
C GLN A 306 -3.19 5.63 -6.57
N CYS A 307 -4.20 5.26 -5.78
CA CYS A 307 -5.55 5.02 -6.29
C CYS A 307 -6.29 6.32 -6.63
N ASN A 308 -6.11 7.37 -5.81
CA ASN A 308 -6.75 8.67 -6.05
C ASN A 308 -6.24 9.32 -7.34
N VAL A 309 -4.91 9.35 -7.55
CA VAL A 309 -4.32 9.92 -8.78
C VAL A 309 -4.63 9.04 -9.99
N PHE A 310 -4.61 7.70 -9.85
CA PHE A 310 -5.10 6.80 -10.91
C PHE A 310 -6.51 7.19 -11.37
N ALA A 311 -7.44 7.39 -10.43
CA ALA A 311 -8.81 7.78 -10.75
C ALA A 311 -8.87 9.18 -11.37
N ILE A 312 -8.17 10.16 -10.80
CA ILE A 312 -8.14 11.55 -11.30
C ILE A 312 -7.61 11.58 -12.74
N GLU A 313 -6.44 11.00 -13.00
CA GLU A 313 -5.78 11.08 -14.30
C GLU A 313 -6.51 10.29 -15.38
N SER A 314 -7.12 9.17 -15.03
CA SER A 314 -7.98 8.41 -15.95
C SER A 314 -9.26 9.18 -16.26
N PHE A 315 -9.89 9.80 -15.25
CA PHE A 315 -11.12 10.55 -15.44
C PHE A 315 -10.91 11.85 -16.23
N MET A 316 -9.76 12.53 -16.05
CA MET A 316 -9.36 13.68 -16.88
C MET A 316 -9.27 13.30 -18.36
N ASP A 317 -8.76 12.14 -18.70
CA ASP A 317 -8.76 11.63 -20.08
C ASP A 317 -10.17 11.33 -20.58
N GLU A 318 -11.02 10.72 -19.77
CA GLU A 318 -12.41 10.44 -20.14
C GLU A 318 -13.19 11.74 -20.43
N LEU A 319 -12.97 12.78 -19.61
CA LEU A 319 -13.58 14.10 -19.84
C LEU A 319 -13.04 14.79 -21.10
N ALA A 320 -11.73 14.68 -21.36
CA ALA A 320 -11.11 15.21 -22.57
C ALA A 320 -11.73 14.60 -23.84
N LEU A 321 -11.91 13.28 -23.84
CA LEU A 321 -12.56 12.55 -24.93
C LEU A 321 -14.03 12.92 -25.10
N ALA A 322 -14.76 13.14 -24.00
CA ALA A 322 -16.17 13.52 -24.02
C ALA A 322 -16.40 14.88 -24.71
N VAL A 323 -15.39 15.72 -24.81
CA VAL A 323 -15.44 17.04 -25.48
C VAL A 323 -14.51 17.11 -26.69
N ASP A 324 -14.10 15.97 -27.24
CA ASP A 324 -13.24 15.88 -28.43
C ASP A 324 -11.99 16.78 -28.34
N THR A 325 -11.32 16.73 -27.18
CA THR A 325 -10.13 17.51 -26.87
C THR A 325 -8.96 16.59 -26.58
N ASP A 326 -7.78 16.94 -27.09
CA ASP A 326 -6.54 16.26 -26.76
C ASP A 326 -6.29 16.25 -25.23
N PRO A 327 -5.94 15.09 -24.63
CA PRO A 327 -5.77 14.95 -23.18
C PRO A 327 -4.73 15.90 -22.54
N LEU A 328 -3.64 16.21 -23.24
CA LEU A 328 -2.67 17.21 -22.77
C LEU A 328 -3.27 18.60 -22.76
N THR A 329 -3.89 19.01 -23.86
CA THR A 329 -4.57 20.30 -24.01
C THR A 329 -5.65 20.46 -22.94
N PHE A 330 -6.42 19.41 -22.66
CA PHE A 330 -7.46 19.45 -21.63
C PHE A 330 -6.87 19.67 -20.24
N ARG A 331 -5.78 18.99 -19.88
CA ARG A 331 -5.06 19.21 -18.60
C ARG A 331 -4.53 20.63 -18.49
N MET A 332 -3.88 21.14 -19.53
CA MET A 332 -3.32 22.50 -19.55
C MET A 332 -4.37 23.61 -19.34
N ARG A 333 -5.61 23.40 -19.78
CA ARG A 333 -6.72 24.34 -19.53
C ARG A 333 -7.05 24.49 -18.05
N HIS A 334 -6.88 23.42 -17.27
CA HIS A 334 -7.25 23.35 -15.85
C HIS A 334 -6.06 23.48 -14.90
N LEU A 335 -4.83 23.67 -15.41
CA LEU A 335 -3.62 23.90 -14.62
C LEU A 335 -3.32 25.39 -14.49
N ARG A 336 -2.86 25.79 -13.29
CA ARG A 336 -2.35 27.14 -13.02
C ARG A 336 -0.96 27.09 -12.38
N ASP A 337 -0.62 26.02 -11.70
CA ASP A 337 0.69 25.84 -11.07
C ASP A 337 1.77 25.69 -12.13
N THR A 338 2.69 26.66 -12.17
CA THR A 338 3.76 26.73 -13.17
C THR A 338 4.77 25.59 -13.07
N ARG A 339 4.97 25.02 -11.87
CA ARG A 339 5.86 23.86 -11.69
C ARG A 339 5.19 22.57 -12.20
N ALA A 340 3.88 22.44 -11.99
CA ALA A 340 3.10 21.36 -12.56
C ALA A 340 3.10 21.39 -14.09
N ILE A 341 2.93 22.59 -14.67
CA ILE A 341 3.02 22.80 -16.12
C ILE A 341 4.42 22.43 -16.62
N ALA A 342 5.48 22.87 -15.95
CA ALA A 342 6.85 22.60 -16.38
C ALA A 342 7.21 21.09 -16.38
N VAL A 343 6.80 20.32 -15.36
CA VAL A 343 7.05 18.87 -15.36
C VAL A 343 6.20 18.14 -16.42
N LEU A 344 4.98 18.64 -16.70
CA LEU A 344 4.11 18.09 -17.71
C LEU A 344 4.67 18.32 -19.13
N GLU A 345 5.11 19.54 -19.44
CA GLU A 345 5.75 19.89 -20.71
C GLU A 345 7.06 19.11 -20.88
N ARG A 346 7.86 19.00 -19.79
CA ARG A 346 9.14 18.30 -19.84
C ARG A 346 9.01 16.82 -20.12
N VAL A 347 8.04 16.13 -19.50
CA VAL A 347 7.85 14.68 -19.77
C VAL A 347 7.36 14.44 -21.19
N VAL A 348 6.51 15.31 -21.73
CA VAL A 348 6.05 15.22 -23.12
C VAL A 348 7.18 15.47 -24.12
N GLU A 349 8.05 16.44 -23.84
CA GLU A 349 9.27 16.67 -24.64
C GLU A 349 10.22 15.45 -24.61
N LEU A 350 10.47 14.92 -23.40
CA LEU A 350 11.34 13.74 -23.19
C LEU A 350 10.82 12.51 -23.94
N ALA A 351 9.52 12.31 -23.96
CA ALA A 351 8.87 11.24 -24.70
C ALA A 351 8.76 11.49 -26.21
N GLY A 352 9.09 12.69 -26.71
CA GLY A 352 8.91 13.04 -28.11
C GLY A 352 7.44 13.20 -28.53
N GLY A 353 6.56 13.57 -27.59
CA GLY A 353 5.13 13.74 -27.77
C GLY A 353 4.29 12.62 -27.15
N VAL A 354 2.96 12.77 -27.17
CA VAL A 354 1.99 11.74 -26.77
C VAL A 354 1.33 11.20 -28.05
N SER A 355 1.53 9.92 -28.33
CA SER A 355 0.99 9.20 -29.49
C SER A 355 -0.08 8.20 -29.10
N ASP A 356 -0.67 7.50 -30.08
CA ASP A 356 -1.75 6.53 -29.90
C ASP A 356 -1.39 5.28 -29.06
N SER A 357 -0.15 5.10 -28.64
CA SER A 357 0.30 4.02 -27.73
C SER A 357 0.75 4.53 -26.37
N ARG A 358 0.55 5.85 -26.12
CA ARG A 358 1.06 6.52 -24.93
C ARG A 358 -0.05 7.11 -24.10
N GLY A 359 0.15 7.12 -22.80
CA GLY A 359 -0.73 7.73 -21.82
C GLY A 359 0.05 8.60 -20.87
N LEU A 360 -0.61 9.61 -20.33
CA LEU A 360 -0.04 10.66 -19.50
C LEU A 360 -0.65 10.63 -18.10
N GLY A 361 0.16 10.91 -17.06
CA GLY A 361 -0.30 11.11 -15.69
C GLY A 361 0.55 12.15 -14.97
N LEU A 362 -0.09 12.94 -14.11
CA LEU A 362 0.51 14.05 -13.36
C LEU A 362 0.03 14.07 -11.92
N ALA A 363 0.91 14.38 -10.97
CA ALA A 363 0.52 14.78 -9.61
C ALA A 363 1.61 15.59 -8.92
N GLN A 364 1.20 16.41 -7.96
CA GLN A 364 2.08 16.86 -6.89
C GLN A 364 1.82 16.00 -5.65
N TYR A 365 2.78 15.21 -5.21
CA TYR A 365 2.59 14.32 -4.06
C TYR A 365 2.20 15.10 -2.80
N LYS A 366 1.13 14.66 -2.12
CA LYS A 366 0.51 15.37 -0.96
C LYS A 366 0.07 16.80 -1.26
N ASN A 367 -0.09 17.19 -2.51
CA ASN A 367 -0.38 18.58 -2.94
C ASN A 367 0.60 19.64 -2.40
N ARG A 368 1.80 19.24 -2.01
CA ARG A 368 2.86 20.14 -1.48
C ARG A 368 4.27 19.57 -1.54
N GLN A 369 4.45 18.33 -1.99
CA GLN A 369 5.76 17.69 -2.13
C GLN A 369 6.17 17.62 -3.60
N CYS A 370 7.05 16.71 -3.96
CA CYS A 370 7.56 16.55 -5.30
C CYS A 370 6.45 16.48 -6.37
N TYR A 371 6.61 17.24 -7.45
CA TYR A 371 5.83 17.12 -8.67
C TYR A 371 6.40 16.00 -9.51
N ALA A 372 5.55 15.19 -10.10
CA ALA A 372 5.95 14.15 -11.03
C ALA A 372 4.93 14.01 -12.16
N ALA A 373 5.43 13.96 -13.39
CA ALA A 373 4.66 13.59 -14.57
C ALA A 373 5.28 12.36 -15.21
N VAL A 374 4.43 11.47 -15.73
CA VAL A 374 4.84 10.20 -16.34
C VAL A 374 4.14 10.05 -17.68
N VAL A 375 4.90 9.65 -18.70
CA VAL A 375 4.36 9.10 -19.95
C VAL A 375 4.70 7.61 -19.97
N ALA A 376 3.69 6.78 -20.19
CA ALA A 376 3.84 5.33 -20.36
C ALA A 376 3.54 4.95 -21.81
N GLU A 377 4.35 4.07 -22.38
CA GLU A 377 4.10 3.46 -23.70
C GLU A 377 3.84 1.97 -23.54
N VAL A 378 2.77 1.49 -24.15
CA VAL A 378 2.32 0.11 -24.02
C VAL A 378 2.16 -0.59 -25.35
N VAL A 379 2.34 -1.90 -25.32
CA VAL A 379 1.92 -2.83 -26.36
C VAL A 379 0.92 -3.79 -25.75
N VAL A 380 -0.23 -3.95 -26.39
CA VAL A 380 -1.28 -4.89 -25.95
C VAL A 380 -1.39 -5.99 -27.02
N ASP A 381 -1.22 -7.23 -26.60
CA ASP A 381 -1.47 -8.39 -27.47
C ASP A 381 -2.98 -8.57 -27.65
N THR A 382 -3.45 -8.39 -28.87
CA THR A 382 -4.90 -8.46 -29.18
C THR A 382 -5.50 -9.85 -29.02
N THR A 383 -4.67 -10.91 -28.98
CA THR A 383 -5.10 -12.30 -28.82
C THR A 383 -5.20 -12.69 -27.34
N THR A 384 -4.15 -12.37 -26.57
CA THR A 384 -4.05 -12.74 -25.15
C THR A 384 -4.59 -11.67 -24.23
N ALA A 385 -4.74 -10.41 -24.71
CA ALA A 385 -5.02 -9.21 -23.95
C ALA A 385 -3.93 -8.90 -22.89
N GLU A 386 -2.73 -9.45 -23.06
CA GLU A 386 -1.59 -9.12 -22.20
C GLU A 386 -1.09 -7.71 -22.49
N VAL A 387 -0.85 -6.95 -21.44
CA VAL A 387 -0.28 -5.60 -21.49
C VAL A 387 1.21 -5.67 -21.16
N ARG A 388 2.03 -5.13 -22.03
CA ARG A 388 3.46 -4.93 -21.82
C ARG A 388 3.79 -3.44 -21.90
N VAL A 389 4.46 -2.92 -20.89
CA VAL A 389 5.02 -1.56 -20.93
C VAL A 389 6.38 -1.62 -21.58
N SER A 390 6.58 -0.87 -22.66
CA SER A 390 7.85 -0.79 -23.39
C SER A 390 8.76 0.30 -22.84
N HIS A 391 8.16 1.44 -22.47
CA HIS A 391 8.88 2.63 -22.02
C HIS A 391 8.12 3.38 -20.93
N LEU A 392 8.86 3.99 -20.02
CA LEU A 392 8.41 5.01 -19.09
C LEU A 392 9.33 6.23 -19.20
N TRP A 393 8.75 7.39 -19.41
CA TRP A 393 9.41 8.68 -19.26
C TRP A 393 8.88 9.36 -18.01
N ILE A 394 9.79 9.90 -17.20
CA ILE A 394 9.49 10.55 -15.93
C ILE A 394 10.13 11.93 -15.93
N ALA A 395 9.33 12.95 -15.68
CA ALA A 395 9.86 14.28 -15.34
C ALA A 395 9.43 14.61 -13.90
N ALA A 396 10.35 15.15 -13.11
CA ALA A 396 10.07 15.48 -11.72
C ALA A 396 10.72 16.78 -11.29
N ASP A 397 10.05 17.47 -10.36
CA ASP A 397 10.55 18.65 -9.67
C ASP A 397 10.43 18.45 -8.16
N ALA A 398 11.58 18.25 -7.50
CA ALA A 398 11.69 18.08 -6.06
C ALA A 398 12.29 19.32 -5.36
N GLY A 399 12.26 20.50 -6.01
CA GLY A 399 12.97 21.67 -5.55
C GLY A 399 14.47 21.47 -5.62
N ARG A 400 15.20 21.87 -4.57
CA ARG A 400 16.65 21.62 -4.48
C ARG A 400 16.95 20.12 -4.43
N VAL A 401 17.76 19.65 -5.37
CA VAL A 401 18.23 18.27 -5.40
C VAL A 401 19.45 18.10 -4.48
N VAL A 402 19.31 17.31 -3.44
CA VAL A 402 20.39 17.02 -2.47
C VAL A 402 21.26 15.86 -2.95
N ASP A 403 20.63 14.80 -3.41
CA ASP A 403 21.26 13.60 -3.97
C ASP A 403 20.51 13.21 -5.25
N ARG A 404 21.14 13.48 -6.39
CA ARG A 404 20.51 13.25 -7.70
C ARG A 404 20.32 11.77 -8.00
N ASP A 405 21.30 10.94 -7.68
CA ASP A 405 21.23 9.50 -7.92
C ASP A 405 20.16 8.85 -7.02
N GLY A 406 20.17 9.18 -5.74
CA GLY A 406 19.14 8.75 -4.80
C GLY A 406 17.73 9.18 -5.22
N LEU A 407 17.57 10.41 -5.74
CA LEU A 407 16.28 10.92 -6.21
C LEU A 407 15.79 10.11 -7.44
N ILE A 408 16.65 9.89 -8.44
CA ILE A 408 16.33 9.08 -9.64
C ILE A 408 15.89 7.68 -9.20
N ASN A 409 16.66 7.01 -8.35
CA ASN A 409 16.33 5.67 -7.84
C ASN A 409 14.98 5.63 -7.12
N GLN A 410 14.61 6.68 -6.37
CA GLN A 410 13.29 6.75 -5.72
C GLN A 410 12.16 6.91 -6.73
N LEU A 411 12.33 7.73 -7.74
CA LEU A 411 11.33 7.98 -8.80
C LEU A 411 11.10 6.74 -9.65
N GLU A 412 12.18 6.14 -10.17
CA GLU A 412 12.13 4.93 -10.99
C GLU A 412 11.61 3.72 -10.21
N GLY A 413 12.12 3.50 -8.99
CA GLY A 413 11.64 2.42 -8.13
C GLY A 413 10.18 2.58 -7.73
N GLY A 414 9.69 3.82 -7.58
CA GLY A 414 8.27 4.10 -7.35
C GLY A 414 7.40 3.79 -8.56
N ALA A 415 7.87 4.14 -9.76
CA ALA A 415 7.17 3.88 -11.02
C ALA A 415 7.10 2.37 -11.33
N ILE A 416 8.22 1.64 -11.20
CA ILE A 416 8.28 0.19 -11.41
C ILE A 416 7.35 -0.55 -10.42
N GLN A 417 7.36 -0.13 -9.15
CA GLN A 417 6.45 -0.70 -8.14
C GLN A 417 4.98 -0.46 -8.51
N ALA A 418 4.64 0.75 -8.97
CA ALA A 418 3.29 1.06 -9.43
C ALA A 418 2.87 0.23 -10.65
N LEU A 419 3.77 -0.02 -11.61
CA LEU A 419 3.50 -0.93 -12.73
C LEU A 419 3.17 -2.34 -12.25
N SER A 420 3.94 -2.86 -11.29
CA SER A 420 3.69 -4.18 -10.71
C SER A 420 2.29 -4.25 -10.08
N TRP A 421 1.94 -3.28 -9.25
CA TRP A 421 0.60 -3.17 -8.65
C TRP A 421 -0.51 -3.08 -9.70
N CYS A 422 -0.29 -2.31 -10.76
CA CYS A 422 -1.30 -2.09 -11.79
C CYS A 422 -1.48 -3.27 -12.73
N LEU A 423 -0.44 -4.10 -12.95
CA LEU A 423 -0.51 -5.18 -13.93
C LEU A 423 -0.79 -6.56 -13.33
N LYS A 424 -0.36 -6.78 -12.05
CA LYS A 424 -0.28 -8.15 -11.52
C LYS A 424 -0.83 -8.32 -10.10
N GLU A 425 -0.65 -7.34 -9.22
CA GLU A 425 -0.72 -7.58 -7.79
C GLU A 425 -2.13 -7.43 -7.21
N ALA A 426 -2.58 -8.47 -6.52
CA ALA A 426 -3.79 -8.46 -5.71
C ALA A 426 -3.68 -9.54 -4.63
N VAL A 427 -3.96 -9.20 -3.38
CA VAL A 427 -4.06 -10.19 -2.30
C VAL A 427 -5.33 -11.01 -2.48
N ALA A 428 -5.16 -12.32 -2.62
CA ALA A 428 -6.25 -13.27 -2.66
C ALA A 428 -6.50 -13.85 -1.25
N PHE A 429 -7.78 -13.99 -0.90
CA PHE A 429 -8.22 -14.55 0.36
C PHE A 429 -9.59 -15.21 0.22
N ASN A 430 -9.91 -16.09 1.15
CA ASN A 430 -11.21 -16.73 1.28
C ASN A 430 -11.70 -16.63 2.74
N ARG A 431 -12.76 -17.36 3.09
CA ARG A 431 -13.33 -17.37 4.45
C ARG A 431 -12.37 -17.92 5.52
N ASP A 432 -11.41 -18.76 5.11
CA ASP A 432 -10.47 -19.42 6.03
C ASP A 432 -9.21 -18.59 6.25
N GLY A 433 -8.80 -17.76 5.28
CA GLY A 433 -7.57 -16.97 5.38
C GLY A 433 -7.09 -16.41 4.06
N VAL A 434 -5.89 -15.84 4.08
CA VAL A 434 -5.18 -15.35 2.90
C VAL A 434 -4.64 -16.55 2.12
N THR A 435 -4.90 -16.58 0.81
CA THR A 435 -4.46 -17.63 -0.11
C THR A 435 -3.21 -17.25 -0.93
N SER A 436 -2.86 -15.97 -0.96
CA SER A 436 -1.58 -15.50 -1.50
C SER A 436 -0.46 -15.86 -0.53
N ARG A 437 0.44 -16.82 -0.88
CA ARG A 437 1.44 -17.38 0.03
C ARG A 437 2.87 -17.30 -0.49
N ASP A 438 3.03 -17.00 -1.77
CA ASP A 438 4.30 -16.98 -2.47
C ASP A 438 4.20 -16.12 -3.74
N TRP A 439 5.30 -16.03 -4.50
CA TRP A 439 5.36 -15.27 -5.75
C TRP A 439 4.62 -15.91 -6.94
N GLU A 440 4.08 -17.11 -6.77
CA GLU A 440 3.19 -17.74 -7.75
C GLU A 440 1.74 -17.31 -7.52
N THR A 441 1.30 -17.29 -6.26
CA THR A 441 -0.04 -16.91 -5.84
C THR A 441 -0.21 -15.39 -5.62
N TYR A 442 0.90 -14.65 -5.58
CA TYR A 442 0.97 -13.18 -5.60
C TYR A 442 2.08 -12.75 -6.56
N PRO A 443 1.82 -12.77 -7.87
CA PRO A 443 2.82 -12.43 -8.87
C PRO A 443 3.20 -10.95 -8.83
N ILE A 444 4.49 -10.69 -9.03
CA ILE A 444 5.07 -9.34 -9.20
C ILE A 444 5.75 -9.24 -10.55
N LEU A 445 6.10 -8.04 -10.99
CA LEU A 445 6.93 -7.85 -12.17
C LEU A 445 8.30 -8.52 -11.99
N ARG A 446 8.75 -9.19 -13.04
CA ARG A 446 10.09 -9.82 -13.12
C ARG A 446 11.04 -8.96 -13.94
N PHE A 447 12.34 -9.19 -13.82
CA PHE A 447 13.36 -8.40 -14.50
C PHE A 447 13.20 -8.30 -16.02
N ASN A 448 12.71 -9.34 -16.67
CA ASN A 448 12.46 -9.34 -18.13
C ASN A 448 11.16 -8.60 -18.53
N GLU A 449 10.39 -8.12 -17.59
CA GLU A 449 9.15 -7.36 -17.81
C GLU A 449 9.31 -5.87 -17.51
N ILE A 450 10.48 -5.48 -16.98
CA ILE A 450 10.77 -4.08 -16.67
C ILE A 450 10.95 -3.29 -17.97
N PRO A 451 10.26 -2.14 -18.15
CA PRO A 451 10.43 -1.26 -19.30
C PRO A 451 11.77 -0.54 -19.27
N ILE A 452 12.11 0.10 -20.38
CA ILE A 452 13.12 1.15 -20.37
C ILE A 452 12.54 2.34 -19.59
N VAL A 453 13.31 2.87 -18.64
CA VAL A 453 12.90 4.04 -17.85
C VAL A 453 13.88 5.18 -18.09
N GLU A 454 13.35 6.32 -18.49
CA GLU A 454 14.12 7.55 -18.69
C GLU A 454 13.59 8.62 -17.73
N THR A 455 14.47 9.16 -16.89
CA THR A 455 14.10 10.12 -15.84
C THR A 455 14.85 11.43 -16.02
N ASP A 456 14.12 12.54 -16.07
CA ASP A 456 14.70 13.88 -16.02
C ASP A 456 14.20 14.66 -14.79
N ILE A 457 15.08 15.47 -14.23
CA ILE A 457 14.84 16.23 -13.02
C ILE A 457 15.02 17.71 -13.31
N ILE A 458 13.97 18.49 -13.08
CA ILE A 458 14.03 19.94 -13.06
C ILE A 458 14.59 20.35 -11.70
N ASP A 459 15.79 20.89 -11.70
CA ASP A 459 16.50 21.29 -10.46
C ASP A 459 16.27 22.78 -10.17
N HIS A 460 15.82 23.06 -8.96
CA HIS A 460 15.60 24.41 -8.44
C HIS A 460 16.44 24.63 -7.18
N PRO A 461 17.75 24.90 -7.32
CA PRO A 461 18.68 25.00 -6.18
C PRO A 461 18.33 26.12 -5.21
N GLU A 462 17.54 27.10 -5.63
CA GLU A 462 17.06 28.23 -4.81
C GLU A 462 15.85 27.88 -3.93
N LEU A 463 15.16 26.76 -4.21
CA LEU A 463 13.97 26.33 -3.47
C LEU A 463 14.33 25.31 -2.38
N GLU A 464 13.39 25.08 -1.47
CA GLU A 464 13.51 24.00 -0.47
C GLU A 464 13.37 22.62 -1.15
N SER A 465 14.06 21.61 -0.59
CA SER A 465 13.92 20.21 -1.03
C SER A 465 12.54 19.66 -0.66
N LEU A 466 11.93 18.98 -1.60
CA LEU A 466 10.62 18.34 -1.43
C LEU A 466 10.78 16.81 -1.36
N GLY A 467 9.93 16.16 -0.53
CA GLY A 467 9.92 14.71 -0.41
C GLY A 467 9.47 14.02 -1.71
N ALA A 468 10.27 13.10 -2.24
CA ALA A 468 10.05 12.46 -3.54
C ALA A 468 9.87 10.93 -3.50
N GLY A 469 10.07 10.29 -2.33
CA GLY A 469 10.05 8.82 -2.21
C GLY A 469 8.73 8.13 -2.59
N GLU A 470 7.64 8.89 -2.75
CA GLU A 470 6.29 8.38 -3.03
C GLU A 470 5.60 9.18 -4.16
N ALA A 471 6.35 9.85 -5.04
CA ALA A 471 5.79 10.80 -6.00
C ALA A 471 5.24 10.16 -7.27
N THR A 472 5.83 9.05 -7.74
CA THR A 472 5.56 8.49 -9.07
C THR A 472 4.46 7.42 -9.10
N GLN A 473 4.04 6.85 -7.97
CA GLN A 473 3.06 5.76 -7.95
C GLN A 473 1.71 6.14 -8.59
N GLY A 474 1.20 7.30 -8.23
CA GLY A 474 -0.06 7.80 -8.78
C GLY A 474 0.02 8.14 -10.27
N PRO A 475 0.93 9.04 -10.67
CA PRO A 475 1.11 9.41 -12.08
C PRO A 475 1.34 8.21 -13.00
N THR A 476 2.18 7.24 -12.59
CA THR A 476 2.42 6.01 -13.36
C THR A 476 1.15 5.19 -13.54
N SER A 477 0.35 5.04 -12.48
CA SER A 477 -0.92 4.28 -12.57
C SER A 477 -1.91 4.94 -13.53
N GLY A 478 -2.02 6.28 -13.51
CA GLY A 478 -2.84 7.03 -14.45
C GLY A 478 -2.32 6.95 -15.89
N ALA A 479 -1.01 7.16 -16.08
CA ALA A 479 -0.38 7.08 -17.39
C ALA A 479 -0.58 5.71 -18.04
N LEU A 480 -0.40 4.62 -17.28
CA LEU A 480 -0.61 3.27 -17.76
C LEU A 480 -2.07 3.01 -18.19
N ALA A 481 -3.03 3.41 -17.37
CA ALA A 481 -4.46 3.28 -17.70
C ALA A 481 -4.83 4.03 -18.99
N ASN A 482 -4.29 5.23 -19.16
CA ASN A 482 -4.50 6.07 -20.33
C ASN A 482 -3.84 5.48 -21.58
N ALA A 483 -2.62 4.92 -21.45
CA ALA A 483 -1.94 4.23 -22.54
C ALA A 483 -2.70 2.97 -23.00
N ILE A 484 -3.21 2.16 -22.08
CA ILE A 484 -4.03 0.99 -22.41
C ILE A 484 -5.28 1.41 -23.19
N HIS A 485 -5.98 2.44 -22.72
CA HIS A 485 -7.14 2.97 -23.44
C HIS A 485 -6.78 3.50 -24.82
N SER A 486 -5.68 4.23 -24.95
CA SER A 486 -5.22 4.77 -26.24
C SER A 486 -4.99 3.68 -27.29
N VAL A 487 -4.44 2.52 -26.89
CA VAL A 487 -4.19 1.37 -27.79
C VAL A 487 -5.45 0.57 -28.08
N THR A 488 -6.30 0.37 -27.08
CA THR A 488 -7.38 -0.63 -27.15
C THR A 488 -8.77 -0.04 -27.33
N GLY A 489 -8.95 1.25 -27.05
CA GLY A 489 -10.26 1.88 -26.93
C GLY A 489 -11.03 1.45 -25.67
N VAL A 490 -10.48 0.55 -24.85
CA VAL A 490 -11.14 -0.02 -23.65
C VAL A 490 -10.70 0.71 -22.40
N ARG A 491 -11.64 1.23 -21.63
CA ARG A 491 -11.36 1.89 -20.35
C ARG A 491 -11.49 0.92 -19.18
N VAL A 492 -10.36 0.41 -18.69
CA VAL A 492 -10.32 -0.42 -17.48
C VAL A 492 -10.14 0.45 -16.24
N ARG A 493 -11.07 0.34 -15.29
CA ARG A 493 -11.13 1.18 -14.08
C ARG A 493 -10.83 0.43 -12.80
N HIS A 494 -10.55 -0.88 -12.88
CA HIS A 494 -10.32 -1.75 -11.72
C HIS A 494 -8.95 -2.42 -11.81
N LEU A 495 -8.07 -2.13 -10.84
CA LEU A 495 -6.74 -2.75 -10.75
C LEU A 495 -6.82 -4.19 -10.21
N PRO A 496 -5.87 -5.07 -10.59
CA PRO A 496 -4.87 -4.92 -11.64
C PRO A 496 -5.45 -5.08 -13.04
N PHE A 497 -4.77 -4.54 -14.07
CA PHE A 497 -5.15 -4.64 -15.48
C PHE A 497 -4.79 -6.02 -16.06
N THR A 498 -5.45 -7.06 -15.57
CA THR A 498 -5.23 -8.41 -16.06
C THR A 498 -5.90 -8.64 -17.42
N PRO A 499 -5.44 -9.63 -18.20
CA PRO A 499 -6.10 -9.99 -19.46
C PRO A 499 -7.60 -10.27 -19.32
N GLU A 500 -8.02 -10.88 -18.21
CA GLU A 500 -9.44 -11.17 -17.92
C GLU A 500 -10.22 -9.86 -17.80
N ARG A 501 -9.74 -8.91 -17.01
CA ARG A 501 -10.40 -7.60 -16.82
C ARG A 501 -10.43 -6.76 -18.08
N LEU A 502 -9.38 -6.83 -18.92
CA LEU A 502 -9.41 -6.17 -20.21
C LEU A 502 -10.50 -6.76 -21.12
N ARG A 503 -10.65 -8.08 -21.17
CA ARG A 503 -11.69 -8.73 -21.95
C ARG A 503 -13.10 -8.43 -21.41
N GLU A 504 -13.29 -8.44 -20.10
CA GLU A 504 -14.55 -8.07 -19.45
C GLU A 504 -14.93 -6.63 -19.81
N ALA A 505 -14.02 -5.67 -19.63
CA ALA A 505 -14.26 -4.27 -19.96
C ALA A 505 -14.46 -4.01 -21.47
N ALA A 506 -13.99 -4.88 -22.35
CA ALA A 506 -14.22 -4.78 -23.79
C ALA A 506 -15.59 -5.36 -24.22
N ALA A 507 -16.23 -6.12 -23.34
CA ALA A 507 -17.56 -6.72 -23.61
C ALA A 507 -18.71 -5.82 -23.11
N ASP A 508 -18.43 -4.86 -22.23
CA ASP A 508 -19.36 -3.85 -21.71
C ASP A 508 -19.49 -2.66 -22.66
#